data_3b09341c7c51ccd0405ca9ebc7c7157c
#
_entry.id   3b09341c7c51ccd0405ca9ebc7c7157c
#
_cell.length_a   1.000
_cell.length_b   1.000
_cell.length_c   1.000
_cell.angle_alpha   90.00
_cell.angle_beta   90.00
_cell.angle_gamma   90.00
#
_symmetry.space_group_name_H-M   'P 1'
#
loop_
_entity.id
_entity.type
_entity.pdbx_description
1 polymer ?
#
loop_
_entity_poly.entity_id
_entity_poly.type
_entity_poly.pdbx_seq_one_letter_code
_entity_poly.pdbx_strand_id
1 'polypeptide(L)'
;MVPEREAVSAWLDKVLNAAASTAKLNISPPPVLGEYWHGEGGIFAGFMPDGNGLQYPLIASVDDFDGAEWGGYGVDEPGAKSDIDGRANTLALIESKHDHPAAHLAAGYQKDGHSDFFLPSKRQISLCAATIPDKFEKAWYWASTQYSAGDAWTQTFGGGYQLNAYKDVKGRVRLVRRSNFSL
;
A
#
# COMPACT_ATOMS: atom_id res chain seq x y z
N MET A 1 -3.08 1.87 22.44
CA MET A 1 -4.51 2.26 22.35
C MET A 1 -5.04 1.59 21.11
N VAL A 2 -5.86 0.55 21.24
CA VAL A 2 -6.43 -0.16 20.06
C VAL A 2 -7.34 0.83 19.35
N PRO A 3 -7.20 1.06 18.03
CA PRO A 3 -8.12 1.93 17.31
C PRO A 3 -9.54 1.40 17.47
N GLU A 4 -10.47 2.31 17.72
CA GLU A 4 -11.86 1.95 17.95
C GLU A 4 -12.40 1.13 16.78
N ARG A 5 -13.16 0.08 17.07
CA ARG A 5 -13.80 -0.79 16.05
C ARG A 5 -14.55 0.00 14.97
N GLU A 6 -14.98 1.21 15.30
CA GLU A 6 -15.62 2.15 14.35
C GLU A 6 -14.68 2.63 13.25
N ALA A 7 -13.39 2.90 13.54
CA ALA A 7 -12.44 3.34 12.52
C ALA A 7 -12.11 2.22 11.53
N VAL A 8 -12.01 0.98 12.00
CA VAL A 8 -11.80 -0.22 11.16
C VAL A 8 -13.04 -0.49 10.29
N SER A 9 -14.23 -0.42 10.88
CA SER A 9 -15.50 -0.57 10.15
C SER A 9 -15.66 0.52 9.09
N ALA A 10 -15.38 1.77 9.43
CA ALA A 10 -15.45 2.89 8.48
C ALA A 10 -14.45 2.76 7.32
N TRP A 11 -13.24 2.24 7.58
CA TRP A 11 -12.28 1.95 6.53
C TRP A 11 -12.74 0.79 5.63
N LEU A 12 -13.25 -0.30 6.22
CA LEU A 12 -13.85 -1.43 5.50
C LEU A 12 -14.99 -1.00 4.60
N ASP A 13 -15.91 -0.19 5.12
CA ASP A 13 -17.04 0.35 4.36
C ASP A 13 -16.56 1.24 3.21
N LYS A 14 -15.54 2.07 3.41
CA LYS A 14 -14.93 2.89 2.36
C LYS A 14 -14.31 2.03 1.26
N VAL A 15 -13.58 0.99 1.64
CA VAL A 15 -12.91 0.05 0.71
C VAL A 15 -13.92 -0.79 -0.06
N LEU A 16 -14.98 -1.27 0.60
CA LEU A 16 -16.05 -2.06 -0.03
C LEU A 16 -16.96 -1.20 -0.92
N ASN A 17 -17.28 0.03 -0.50
CA ASN A 17 -18.10 0.96 -1.27
C ASN A 17 -17.35 1.54 -2.47
N ALA A 18 -16.03 1.74 -2.38
CA ALA A 18 -15.22 2.10 -3.55
C ALA A 18 -15.27 1.01 -4.64
N ALA A 19 -15.39 -0.26 -4.24
CA ALA A 19 -15.57 -1.39 -5.18
C ALA A 19 -17.00 -1.47 -5.75
N ALA A 20 -18.00 -0.92 -5.06
CA ALA A 20 -19.43 -1.00 -5.44
C ALA A 20 -19.94 0.23 -6.21
N SER A 21 -19.19 1.33 -6.23
CA SER A 21 -19.59 2.55 -6.94
C SER A 21 -19.37 2.39 -8.45
N THR A 22 -20.35 1.79 -9.13
CA THR A 22 -20.48 1.81 -10.59
C THR A 22 -21.01 3.16 -11.11
N ALA A 23 -20.81 4.26 -10.41
CA ALA A 23 -20.95 5.57 -11.00
C ALA A 23 -19.98 5.63 -12.19
N LYS A 24 -20.46 6.02 -13.37
CA LYS A 24 -19.63 6.32 -14.54
C LYS A 24 -18.55 7.34 -14.13
N LEU A 25 -17.47 6.82 -13.58
CA LEU A 25 -16.25 7.59 -13.38
C LEU A 25 -15.75 7.91 -14.79
N ASN A 26 -15.71 9.18 -15.13
CA ASN A 26 -14.93 9.68 -16.26
C ASN A 26 -13.45 9.49 -15.91
N ILE A 27 -13.01 8.23 -15.81
CA ILE A 27 -11.62 7.90 -15.53
C ILE A 27 -10.88 8.17 -16.84
N SER A 28 -10.05 9.20 -16.85
CA SER A 28 -9.14 9.45 -17.95
C SER A 28 -8.18 8.27 -18.11
N PRO A 29 -7.69 7.97 -19.32
CA PRO A 29 -6.70 6.92 -19.50
C PRO A 29 -5.45 7.19 -18.65
N PRO A 30 -4.70 6.14 -18.27
CA PRO A 30 -3.46 6.28 -17.52
C PRO A 30 -2.50 7.28 -18.19
N PRO A 31 -1.91 8.19 -17.44
CA PRO A 31 -0.88 9.10 -17.94
C PRO A 31 0.44 8.34 -18.17
N VAL A 32 1.49 9.06 -18.54
CA VAL A 32 2.84 8.49 -18.60
C VAL A 32 3.28 8.06 -17.20
N LEU A 33 4.09 7.00 -17.12
CA LEU A 33 4.69 6.53 -15.86
C LEU A 33 5.37 7.68 -15.11
N GLY A 34 5.07 7.77 -13.81
CA GLY A 34 5.63 8.82 -12.94
C GLY A 34 4.86 10.14 -12.96
N GLU A 35 3.84 10.29 -13.79
CA GLU A 35 2.96 11.46 -13.78
C GLU A 35 1.82 11.30 -12.76
N TYR A 36 1.36 12.43 -12.23
CA TYR A 36 0.19 12.47 -11.38
C TYR A 36 -1.07 12.18 -12.19
N TRP A 37 -1.85 11.19 -11.75
CA TRP A 37 -3.11 10.86 -12.40
C TRP A 37 -4.26 11.62 -11.73
N HIS A 38 -4.67 12.70 -12.37
CA HIS A 38 -5.76 13.55 -11.88
C HIS A 38 -7.06 12.75 -11.71
N GLY A 39 -7.65 12.87 -10.51
CA GLY A 39 -8.86 12.14 -10.14
C GLY A 39 -8.60 10.73 -9.60
N GLU A 40 -7.36 10.23 -9.64
CA GLU A 40 -6.95 8.95 -9.07
C GLU A 40 -6.13 9.11 -7.78
N GLY A 41 -5.79 10.34 -7.39
CA GLY A 41 -5.20 10.68 -6.10
C GLY A 41 -3.73 10.35 -5.95
N GLY A 42 -2.98 10.11 -7.03
CA GLY A 42 -1.57 9.78 -6.91
C GLY A 42 -0.83 9.65 -8.23
N ILE A 43 0.34 9.06 -8.16
CA ILE A 43 1.30 8.91 -9.26
C ILE A 43 1.11 7.55 -9.90
N PHE A 44 0.95 7.51 -11.23
CA PHE A 44 0.83 6.24 -11.94
C PHE A 44 2.17 5.47 -11.92
N ALA A 45 2.15 4.29 -11.32
CA ALA A 45 3.32 3.44 -11.15
C ALA A 45 3.41 2.29 -12.16
N GLY A 46 2.38 2.07 -12.98
CA GLY A 46 2.33 0.97 -13.95
C GLY A 46 1.22 -0.01 -13.67
N PHE A 47 1.25 -1.16 -14.35
CA PHE A 47 0.23 -2.19 -14.24
C PHE A 47 0.72 -3.39 -13.43
N MET A 48 -0.15 -3.91 -12.55
CA MET A 48 0.06 -5.12 -11.77
C MET A 48 -0.92 -6.21 -12.20
N PRO A 49 -0.49 -7.48 -12.27
CA PRO A 49 -1.43 -8.60 -12.45
C PRO A 49 -2.31 -8.77 -11.21
N ASP A 50 -3.58 -9.09 -11.43
CA ASP A 50 -4.56 -9.33 -10.36
C ASP A 50 -4.60 -10.80 -9.88
N GLY A 51 -3.80 -11.67 -10.49
CA GLY A 51 -3.77 -13.11 -10.23
C GLY A 51 -4.79 -13.93 -11.03
N ASN A 52 -5.73 -13.28 -11.73
CA ASN A 52 -6.77 -13.94 -12.56
C ASN A 52 -6.52 -13.74 -14.06
N GLY A 53 -5.36 -13.24 -14.45
CA GLY A 53 -4.99 -12.98 -15.83
C GLY A 53 -5.32 -11.56 -16.32
N LEU A 54 -5.94 -10.74 -15.48
CA LEU A 54 -6.17 -9.32 -15.74
C LEU A 54 -5.08 -8.48 -15.08
N GLN A 55 -5.03 -7.21 -15.46
CA GLN A 55 -4.11 -6.23 -14.88
C GLN A 55 -4.90 -5.02 -14.35
N TYR A 56 -4.37 -4.40 -13.32
CA TYR A 56 -4.88 -3.15 -12.79
C TYR A 56 -3.78 -2.10 -12.67
N PRO A 57 -4.10 -0.82 -12.87
CA PRO A 57 -3.16 0.26 -12.62
C PRO A 57 -2.86 0.39 -11.14
N LEU A 58 -1.57 0.50 -10.80
CA LEU A 58 -1.09 0.83 -9.46
C LEU A 58 -0.80 2.32 -9.37
N ILE A 59 -1.31 2.95 -8.34
CA ILE A 59 -1.18 4.37 -8.04
C ILE A 59 -0.39 4.51 -6.73
N ALA A 60 0.73 5.22 -6.75
CA ALA A 60 1.48 5.56 -5.54
C ALA A 60 0.98 6.88 -4.97
N SER A 61 0.84 6.99 -3.65
CA SER A 61 0.49 8.24 -2.97
C SER A 61 1.51 9.33 -3.30
N VAL A 62 1.10 10.59 -3.31
CA VAL A 62 2.04 11.72 -3.42
C VAL A 62 2.77 11.94 -2.10
N ASP A 63 2.10 11.66 -0.99
CA ASP A 63 2.64 11.86 0.33
C ASP A 63 3.52 10.67 0.73
N ASP A 64 4.61 10.97 1.40
CA ASP A 64 5.63 10.07 1.91
C ASP A 64 5.71 10.23 3.43
N PHE A 65 5.63 9.14 4.17
CA PHE A 65 5.61 9.15 5.62
C PHE A 65 6.93 8.61 6.16
N ASP A 66 7.51 9.33 7.13
CA ASP A 66 8.75 8.95 7.76
C ASP A 66 8.51 8.43 9.19
N GLY A 67 9.31 7.44 9.60
CA GLY A 67 9.42 7.03 10.98
C GLY A 67 8.30 6.14 11.53
N ALA A 68 7.61 5.34 10.72
CA ALA A 68 6.65 4.35 11.18
C ALA A 68 7.29 2.97 11.44
N GLU A 69 6.93 2.31 12.53
CA GLU A 69 7.19 0.90 12.77
C GLU A 69 6.23 0.04 11.94
N TRP A 70 6.70 -1.14 11.46
CA TRP A 70 5.77 -2.11 10.88
C TRP A 70 4.83 -2.67 11.94
N GLY A 71 5.33 -2.84 13.17
CA GLY A 71 4.59 -3.26 14.36
C GLY A 71 4.50 -4.78 14.54
N GLY A 72 3.95 -5.23 15.66
CA GLY A 72 3.77 -6.65 15.96
C GLY A 72 5.08 -7.46 15.99
N TYR A 73 6.18 -6.90 16.51
CA TYR A 73 7.46 -7.61 16.63
C TYR A 73 7.32 -8.89 17.44
N GLY A 74 7.88 -10.00 16.90
CA GLY A 74 7.81 -11.32 17.52
C GLY A 74 6.48 -12.06 17.28
N VAL A 75 5.54 -11.47 16.53
CA VAL A 75 4.23 -12.07 16.25
C VAL A 75 4.12 -12.49 14.78
N ASP A 76 3.60 -13.70 14.55
CA ASP A 76 3.24 -14.15 13.21
C ASP A 76 1.88 -13.56 12.81
N GLU A 77 1.85 -12.85 11.68
CA GLU A 77 0.65 -12.27 11.08
C GLU A 77 0.29 -13.03 9.79
N PRO A 78 -0.42 -14.17 9.89
CA PRO A 78 -0.63 -15.07 8.75
C PRO A 78 -1.43 -14.43 7.61
N GLY A 79 -2.24 -13.42 7.90
CA GLY A 79 -3.00 -12.65 6.91
C GLY A 79 -2.16 -11.65 6.12
N ALA A 80 -0.91 -11.38 6.53
CA ALA A 80 -0.02 -10.39 5.91
C ALA A 80 1.17 -11.02 5.17
N LYS A 81 0.96 -12.14 4.48
CA LYS A 81 2.00 -12.91 3.78
C LYS A 81 1.90 -12.87 2.26
N SER A 82 0.91 -12.19 1.70
CA SER A 82 0.77 -12.09 0.25
C SER A 82 1.88 -11.23 -0.36
N ASP A 83 2.60 -11.77 -1.35
CA ASP A 83 3.58 -11.02 -2.13
C ASP A 83 2.95 -10.08 -3.16
N ILE A 84 1.67 -10.29 -3.51
CA ILE A 84 0.99 -9.57 -4.60
C ILE A 84 -0.18 -8.71 -4.14
N ASP A 85 -0.80 -9.03 -3.00
CA ASP A 85 -1.99 -8.34 -2.50
C ASP A 85 -1.69 -7.54 -1.22
N GLY A 86 -1.21 -6.31 -1.43
CA GLY A 86 -0.93 -5.38 -0.32
C GLY A 86 -2.19 -4.92 0.40
N ARG A 87 -3.34 -4.91 -0.29
CA ARG A 87 -4.63 -4.52 0.31
C ARG A 87 -5.09 -5.55 1.34
N ALA A 88 -5.04 -6.84 0.97
CA ALA A 88 -5.37 -7.92 1.90
C ALA A 88 -4.41 -7.95 3.09
N ASN A 89 -3.10 -7.80 2.85
CA ASN A 89 -2.11 -7.71 3.92
C ASN A 89 -2.41 -6.54 4.88
N THR A 90 -2.65 -5.34 4.33
CA THR A 90 -2.92 -4.14 5.13
C THR A 90 -4.17 -4.30 5.98
N LEU A 91 -5.24 -4.88 5.40
CA LEU A 91 -6.46 -5.17 6.13
C LEU A 91 -6.21 -6.10 7.31
N ALA A 92 -5.49 -7.21 7.08
CA ALA A 92 -5.16 -8.16 8.14
C ALA A 92 -4.33 -7.50 9.27
N LEU A 93 -3.42 -6.58 8.93
CA LEU A 93 -2.63 -5.83 9.91
C LEU A 93 -3.48 -4.85 10.71
N ILE A 94 -4.42 -4.15 10.07
CA ILE A 94 -5.33 -3.21 10.75
C ILE A 94 -6.29 -3.96 11.70
N GLU A 95 -6.75 -5.15 11.29
CA GLU A 95 -7.65 -6.00 12.09
C GLU A 95 -6.92 -6.81 13.17
N SER A 96 -5.59 -6.85 13.14
CA SER A 96 -4.80 -7.55 14.15
C SER A 96 -5.05 -6.96 15.56
N LYS A 97 -4.93 -7.82 16.56
CA LYS A 97 -4.92 -7.39 17.98
C LYS A 97 -3.61 -6.70 18.40
N HIS A 98 -2.61 -6.73 17.52
CA HIS A 98 -1.32 -6.05 17.70
C HIS A 98 -1.31 -4.72 16.95
N ASP A 99 -0.53 -3.77 17.43
CA ASP A 99 -0.40 -2.47 16.78
C ASP A 99 0.51 -2.54 15.56
N HIS A 100 0.06 -1.98 14.43
CA HIS A 100 0.78 -1.91 13.17
C HIS A 100 0.77 -0.48 12.62
N PRO A 101 1.61 0.43 13.16
CA PRO A 101 1.59 1.85 12.81
C PRO A 101 1.71 2.13 11.31
N ALA A 102 2.56 1.40 10.59
CA ALA A 102 2.71 1.56 9.14
C ALA A 102 1.40 1.26 8.38
N ALA A 103 0.65 0.23 8.78
CA ALA A 103 -0.63 -0.11 8.16
C ALA A 103 -1.74 0.91 8.53
N HIS A 104 -1.72 1.43 9.75
CA HIS A 104 -2.70 2.41 10.22
C HIS A 104 -2.60 3.77 9.50
N LEU A 105 -1.44 4.13 8.92
CA LEU A 105 -1.34 5.30 8.05
C LEU A 105 -2.31 5.22 6.86
N ALA A 106 -2.54 4.03 6.33
CA ALA A 106 -3.47 3.83 5.22
C ALA A 106 -4.92 4.15 5.59
N ALA A 107 -5.35 3.80 6.81
CA ALA A 107 -6.72 4.03 7.27
C ALA A 107 -7.08 5.51 7.37
N GLY A 108 -6.11 6.39 7.61
CA GLY A 108 -6.28 7.84 7.72
C GLY A 108 -6.01 8.62 6.44
N TYR A 109 -5.48 7.99 5.40
CA TYR A 109 -5.05 8.70 4.19
C TYR A 109 -6.16 8.87 3.18
N GLN A 110 -6.28 10.08 2.64
CA GLN A 110 -7.23 10.42 1.56
C GLN A 110 -6.58 11.36 0.56
N LYS A 111 -6.90 11.17 -0.73
CA LYS A 111 -6.47 12.06 -1.82
C LYS A 111 -7.45 11.99 -2.99
N ASP A 112 -7.85 13.15 -3.53
CA ASP A 112 -8.80 13.27 -4.66
C ASP A 112 -10.10 12.46 -4.48
N GLY A 113 -10.62 12.40 -3.25
CA GLY A 113 -11.83 11.63 -2.93
C GLY A 113 -11.60 10.12 -2.74
N HIS A 114 -10.38 9.63 -2.93
CA HIS A 114 -10.01 8.24 -2.67
C HIS A 114 -9.48 8.06 -1.24
N SER A 115 -9.98 7.03 -0.56
CA SER A 115 -9.56 6.63 0.80
C SER A 115 -9.24 5.13 0.88
N ASP A 116 -9.00 4.50 -0.27
CA ASP A 116 -8.74 3.09 -0.43
C ASP A 116 -7.25 2.76 -0.64
N PHE A 117 -6.39 3.64 -0.13
CA PHE A 117 -4.94 3.43 -0.10
C PHE A 117 -4.55 2.35 0.91
N PHE A 118 -3.48 1.64 0.62
CA PHE A 118 -2.95 0.56 1.45
C PHE A 118 -1.41 0.50 1.38
N LEU A 119 -0.81 -0.21 2.33
CA LEU A 119 0.63 -0.48 2.34
C LEU A 119 0.97 -1.45 1.20
N PRO A 120 1.90 -1.13 0.28
CA PRO A 120 2.17 -1.97 -0.88
C PRO A 120 2.69 -3.34 -0.48
N SER A 121 2.31 -4.39 -1.21
CA SER A 121 2.94 -5.70 -1.07
C SER A 121 4.38 -5.67 -1.60
N LYS A 122 5.14 -6.73 -1.31
CA LYS A 122 6.51 -6.91 -1.78
C LYS A 122 6.66 -6.67 -3.29
N ARG A 123 5.76 -7.20 -4.13
CA ARG A 123 5.82 -7.01 -5.57
C ARG A 123 5.32 -5.64 -6.03
N GLN A 124 4.34 -5.07 -5.35
CA GLN A 124 3.84 -3.73 -5.68
C GLN A 124 4.90 -2.66 -5.46
N ILE A 125 5.60 -2.69 -4.32
CA ILE A 125 6.67 -1.73 -4.07
C ILE A 125 7.90 -1.98 -4.97
N SER A 126 8.15 -3.23 -5.38
CA SER A 126 9.18 -3.56 -6.38
C SER A 126 8.84 -2.97 -7.75
N LEU A 127 7.57 -2.97 -8.17
CA LEU A 127 7.14 -2.28 -9.38
C LEU A 127 7.45 -0.79 -9.27
N CYS A 128 7.11 -0.12 -8.16
CA CYS A 128 7.44 1.29 -7.96
C CYS A 128 8.94 1.55 -8.08
N ALA A 129 9.78 0.67 -7.52
CA ALA A 129 11.24 0.80 -7.63
C ALA A 129 11.76 0.62 -9.06
N ALA A 130 11.08 -0.18 -9.88
CA ALA A 130 11.45 -0.41 -11.27
C ALA A 130 10.97 0.72 -12.21
N THR A 131 9.84 1.36 -11.91
CA THR A 131 9.16 2.25 -12.85
C THR A 131 9.21 3.73 -12.48
N ILE A 132 9.21 4.05 -11.19
CA ILE A 132 9.13 5.42 -10.67
C ILE A 132 10.11 5.67 -9.49
N PRO A 133 11.37 5.18 -9.56
CA PRO A 133 12.31 5.30 -8.44
C PRO A 133 12.63 6.76 -8.07
N ASP A 134 12.53 7.68 -9.02
CA ASP A 134 12.76 9.11 -8.87
C ASP A 134 11.68 9.82 -8.02
N LYS A 135 10.56 9.15 -7.78
CA LYS A 135 9.46 9.66 -6.93
C LYS A 135 9.61 9.27 -5.45
N PHE A 136 10.65 8.52 -5.11
CA PHE A 136 10.94 8.05 -3.76
C PHE A 136 12.27 8.62 -3.26
N GLU A 137 12.37 8.82 -1.95
CA GLU A 137 13.65 9.16 -1.33
C GLU A 137 14.64 7.98 -1.48
N LYS A 138 15.94 8.28 -1.51
CA LYS A 138 17.02 7.27 -1.54
C LYS A 138 17.16 6.56 -0.19
N ALA A 139 16.08 5.92 0.24
CA ALA A 139 15.92 5.24 1.52
C ALA A 139 15.26 3.88 1.30
N TRP A 140 15.00 3.17 2.40
CA TRP A 140 14.20 1.96 2.36
C TRP A 140 12.78 2.21 2.88
N TYR A 141 11.84 1.47 2.34
CA TYR A 141 10.40 1.59 2.60
C TYR A 141 9.81 0.23 2.98
N TRP A 142 8.84 0.25 3.89
CA TRP A 142 8.10 -0.94 4.26
C TRP A 142 7.24 -1.49 3.11
N ALA A 143 7.25 -2.82 2.95
CA ALA A 143 6.17 -3.54 2.32
C ALA A 143 5.18 -4.03 3.39
N SER A 144 3.94 -4.31 2.99
CA SER A 144 2.94 -4.95 3.86
C SER A 144 3.21 -6.44 4.10
N THR A 145 4.10 -7.03 3.31
CA THR A 145 4.38 -8.48 3.35
C THR A 145 5.30 -8.81 4.52
N GLN A 146 4.82 -9.66 5.42
CA GLN A 146 5.63 -10.21 6.50
C GLN A 146 6.70 -11.15 5.94
N TYR A 147 7.92 -11.08 6.47
CA TYR A 147 8.99 -12.05 6.21
C TYR A 147 9.01 -13.16 7.27
N SER A 148 8.98 -12.80 8.53
CA SER A 148 8.98 -13.68 9.70
C SER A 148 8.18 -13.08 10.85
N ALA A 149 8.10 -13.75 11.98
CA ALA A 149 7.52 -13.17 13.18
C ALA A 149 8.24 -11.88 13.63
N GLY A 150 9.55 -11.79 13.42
CA GLY A 150 10.38 -10.64 13.80
C GLY A 150 10.58 -9.61 12.70
N ASP A 151 10.38 -9.98 11.42
CA ASP A 151 10.79 -9.16 10.27
C ASP A 151 9.67 -8.96 9.26
N ALA A 152 9.74 -7.86 8.53
CA ALA A 152 8.92 -7.59 7.35
C ALA A 152 9.78 -7.17 6.16
N TRP A 153 9.26 -7.37 4.94
CA TRP A 153 9.95 -7.00 3.72
C TRP A 153 10.07 -5.49 3.56
N THR A 154 11.19 -5.07 3.00
CA THR A 154 11.48 -3.68 2.64
C THR A 154 11.99 -3.58 1.21
N GLN A 155 11.82 -2.40 0.60
CA GLN A 155 12.39 -2.04 -0.69
C GLN A 155 13.34 -0.86 -0.53
N THR A 156 14.58 -0.99 -1.00
CA THR A 156 15.56 0.10 -1.03
C THR A 156 15.51 0.81 -2.37
N PHE A 157 15.28 2.12 -2.37
CA PHE A 157 15.23 2.92 -3.60
C PHE A 157 16.60 3.50 -4.00
N GLY A 158 17.58 3.56 -3.08
CA GLY A 158 18.94 3.96 -3.42
C GLY A 158 19.74 2.90 -4.17
N GLY A 159 19.41 1.60 -3.97
CA GLY A 159 20.13 0.46 -4.54
C GLY A 159 19.26 -0.51 -5.34
N GLY A 160 17.92 -0.34 -5.33
CA GLY A 160 16.99 -1.15 -6.11
C GLY A 160 16.74 -2.58 -5.61
N TYR A 161 17.26 -2.96 -4.45
CA TYR A 161 17.13 -4.32 -3.90
C TYR A 161 16.11 -4.40 -2.77
N GLN A 162 15.63 -5.61 -2.49
CA GLN A 162 14.75 -5.93 -1.37
C GLN A 162 15.51 -6.62 -0.24
N LEU A 163 15.19 -6.24 0.98
CA LEU A 163 15.68 -6.86 2.22
C LEU A 163 14.51 -7.05 3.18
N ASN A 164 14.81 -7.56 4.36
CA ASN A 164 13.94 -7.52 5.52
C ASN A 164 14.53 -6.61 6.60
N ALA A 165 13.68 -6.12 7.48
CA ALA A 165 14.07 -5.37 8.65
C ALA A 165 13.21 -5.78 9.85
N TYR A 166 13.72 -5.59 11.06
CA TYR A 166 12.97 -5.84 12.27
C TYR A 166 11.73 -4.95 12.33
N LYS A 167 10.59 -5.54 12.71
CA LYS A 167 9.28 -4.87 12.71
C LYS A 167 9.16 -3.69 13.68
N ASP A 168 10.03 -3.61 14.69
CA ASP A 168 10.10 -2.57 15.71
C ASP A 168 11.02 -1.39 15.36
N VAL A 169 11.68 -1.43 14.20
CA VAL A 169 12.45 -0.28 13.71
C VAL A 169 11.56 0.66 12.89
N LYS A 170 11.91 1.94 12.89
CA LYS A 170 11.20 2.96 12.14
C LYS A 170 11.68 3.04 10.70
N GLY A 171 10.77 2.88 9.75
CA GLY A 171 11.02 2.95 8.33
C GLY A 171 10.08 3.89 7.62
N ARG A 172 10.39 4.20 6.36
CA ARG A 172 9.52 5.02 5.53
C ARG A 172 8.33 4.22 5.02
N VAL A 173 7.23 4.92 4.79
CA VAL A 173 5.99 4.37 4.24
C VAL A 173 5.54 5.22 3.07
N ARG A 174 5.24 4.59 1.96
CA ARG A 174 4.51 5.18 0.86
C ARG A 174 3.36 4.28 0.49
N LEU A 175 2.16 4.84 0.50
CA LEU A 175 0.95 4.06 0.25
C LEU A 175 0.71 3.90 -1.24
N VAL A 176 -0.04 2.88 -1.59
CA VAL A 176 -0.51 2.66 -2.95
C VAL A 176 -2.00 2.37 -2.96
N ARG A 177 -2.64 2.52 -4.12
CA ARG A 177 -4.01 2.06 -4.35
C ARG A 177 -4.12 1.37 -5.70
N ARG A 178 -5.17 0.58 -5.85
CA ARG A 178 -5.57 -0.03 -7.12
C ARG A 178 -6.59 0.87 -7.79
N SER A 179 -6.32 1.34 -8.99
CA SER A 179 -7.36 2.00 -9.79
C SER A 179 -8.40 1.00 -10.28
N ASN A 180 -9.66 1.45 -10.38
CA ASN A 180 -10.74 0.68 -10.99
C ASN A 180 -10.79 0.82 -12.53
N PHE A 181 -9.81 1.52 -13.12
CA PHE A 181 -9.65 1.58 -14.57
C PHE A 181 -9.43 0.17 -15.12
N SER A 182 -10.19 -0.22 -16.11
CA SER A 182 -9.99 -1.47 -16.86
C SER A 182 -9.65 -1.13 -18.32
N LEU A 183 -8.67 -1.84 -18.85
CA LEU A 183 -8.28 -1.77 -20.26
C LEU A 183 -9.35 -2.38 -21.16
#